data_6308fa604014b86a7aabbba852d38ccc
#
_entry.id   6308fa604014b86a7aabbba852d38ccc
#
_cell.length_a   1.000
_cell.length_b   1.000
_cell.length_c   1.000
_cell.angle_alpha   90.00
_cell.angle_beta   90.00
_cell.angle_gamma   90.00
#
_symmetry.space_group_name_H-M   'P 1'
#
loop_
_entity.id
_entity.type
_entity.pdbx_description
1 polymer ?
#
loop_
_entity_poly.entity_id
_entity_poly.type
_entity_poly.pdbx_seq_one_letter_code
_entity_poly.pdbx_strand_id
1 'polypeptide(L)'
;MWGILVTALAATLVIFIGMNFHKPEKDIRHKVEHCHAIADPQFLLEMNAMLGPDVLGGNRVDALENGEQIVPAMLAAIRAASRSITFETYIYWSGDIGRAFADALRERASAGVPVHVMLDWFGSAKVDQHLLDELTDAGVQLHRYHPLR
;
A
#
# COMPACT_ATOMS: atom_id res chain seq x y z
N MET A 1 13.89 5.23 -46.42
CA MET A 1 14.17 5.85 -45.11
C MET A 1 13.03 5.71 -44.11
N TRP A 2 11.78 5.99 -44.46
CA TRP A 2 10.63 5.88 -43.53
C TRP A 2 10.41 4.47 -42.98
N GLY A 3 10.55 3.40 -43.80
CA GLY A 3 10.40 2.02 -43.37
C GLY A 3 11.39 1.62 -42.27
N ILE A 4 12.66 2.05 -42.39
CA ILE A 4 13.70 1.75 -41.39
C ILE A 4 13.38 2.42 -40.05
N LEU A 5 12.89 3.66 -40.07
CA LEU A 5 12.52 4.41 -38.87
C LEU A 5 11.31 3.77 -38.15
N VAL A 6 10.30 3.34 -38.90
CA VAL A 6 9.13 2.64 -38.34
C VAL A 6 9.52 1.31 -37.72
N THR A 7 10.38 0.53 -38.40
CA THR A 7 10.86 -0.75 -37.86
C THR A 7 11.70 -0.57 -36.61
N ALA A 8 12.58 0.43 -36.57
CA ALA A 8 13.38 0.75 -35.39
C ALA A 8 12.50 1.15 -34.19
N LEU A 9 11.49 1.99 -34.42
CA LEU A 9 10.56 2.43 -33.39
C LEU A 9 9.74 1.26 -32.83
N ALA A 10 9.24 0.38 -33.72
CA ALA A 10 8.51 -0.81 -33.31
C ALA A 10 9.37 -1.79 -32.50
N ALA A 11 10.63 -2.01 -32.93
CA ALA A 11 11.57 -2.85 -32.18
C ALA A 11 11.88 -2.27 -30.79
N THR A 12 12.12 -0.96 -30.70
CA THR A 12 12.35 -0.27 -29.40
C THR A 12 11.15 -0.41 -28.48
N LEU A 13 9.94 -0.25 -29.02
CA LEU A 13 8.71 -0.41 -28.24
C LEU A 13 8.52 -1.84 -27.72
N VAL A 14 8.79 -2.84 -28.55
CA VAL A 14 8.71 -4.26 -28.15
C VAL A 14 9.74 -4.57 -27.07
N ILE A 15 10.98 -4.09 -27.19
CA ILE A 15 12.02 -4.26 -26.16
C ILE A 15 11.59 -3.58 -24.85
N PHE A 16 11.09 -2.35 -24.92
CA PHE A 16 10.63 -1.61 -23.76
C PHE A 16 9.48 -2.32 -23.04
N ILE A 17 8.49 -2.82 -23.79
CA ILE A 17 7.40 -3.63 -23.26
C ILE A 17 7.95 -4.92 -22.63
N GLY A 18 8.83 -5.64 -23.31
CA GLY A 18 9.45 -6.87 -22.81
C GLY A 18 10.21 -6.65 -21.50
N MET A 19 10.99 -5.58 -21.40
CA MET A 19 11.73 -5.24 -20.18
C MET A 19 10.81 -4.87 -19.00
N ASN A 20 9.67 -4.20 -19.27
CA ASN A 20 8.73 -3.82 -18.21
C ASN A 20 7.86 -4.99 -17.72
N PHE A 21 7.55 -5.95 -18.59
CA PHE A 21 6.72 -7.11 -18.23
C PHE A 21 7.53 -8.34 -17.81
N HIS A 22 8.85 -8.33 -17.99
CA HIS A 22 9.69 -9.43 -17.54
C HIS A 22 10.04 -9.23 -16.07
N LYS A 23 9.11 -9.64 -15.19
CA LYS A 23 9.41 -9.77 -13.76
C LYS A 23 10.15 -11.08 -13.58
N PRO A 24 11.40 -11.10 -13.08
CA PRO A 24 12.03 -12.34 -12.70
C PRO A 24 11.17 -12.99 -11.61
N GLU A 25 10.62 -14.15 -11.90
CA GLU A 25 9.92 -14.96 -10.92
C GLU A 25 10.92 -15.29 -9.81
N LYS A 26 10.59 -14.88 -8.57
CA LYS A 26 11.43 -15.21 -7.42
C LYS A 26 11.16 -16.65 -7.05
N ASP A 27 12.01 -17.55 -7.53
CA ASP A 27 11.99 -18.94 -7.11
C ASP A 27 12.30 -19.07 -5.62
N ILE A 28 11.42 -19.72 -4.90
CA ILE A 28 11.68 -20.13 -3.52
C ILE A 28 12.63 -21.31 -3.57
N ARG A 29 13.93 -21.05 -3.40
CA ARG A 29 15.00 -22.06 -3.50
C ARG A 29 15.21 -22.88 -2.23
N HIS A 30 14.59 -22.50 -1.11
CA HIS A 30 14.73 -23.17 0.16
C HIS A 30 13.42 -23.87 0.52
N LYS A 31 13.48 -25.19 0.60
CA LYS A 31 12.40 -26.02 1.11
C LYS A 31 12.75 -26.38 2.56
N VAL A 32 11.86 -26.09 3.49
CA VAL A 32 12.00 -26.55 4.87
C VAL A 32 11.69 -28.04 4.88
N GLU A 33 12.69 -28.88 5.18
CA GLU A 33 12.54 -30.34 5.14
C GLU A 33 11.74 -30.89 6.35
N HIS A 34 11.75 -30.16 7.45
CA HIS A 34 11.03 -30.51 8.66
C HIS A 34 10.04 -29.41 9.03
N CYS A 35 8.78 -29.76 9.12
CA CYS A 35 7.72 -28.85 9.54
C CYS A 35 7.30 -29.24 10.96
N HIS A 36 7.55 -28.40 11.93
CA HIS A 36 7.02 -28.54 13.28
C HIS A 36 5.58 -28.03 13.33
N ALA A 37 4.74 -28.65 14.13
CA ALA A 37 3.39 -28.14 14.38
C ALA A 37 3.48 -26.75 15.04
N ILE A 38 2.50 -25.88 14.79
CA ILE A 38 2.46 -24.50 15.36
C ILE A 38 2.54 -24.51 16.89
N ALA A 39 2.03 -25.58 17.54
CA ALA A 39 2.08 -25.75 18.99
C ALA A 39 3.42 -26.30 19.50
N ASP A 40 4.32 -26.70 18.61
CA ASP A 40 5.65 -27.21 18.99
C ASP A 40 6.58 -26.02 19.33
N PRO A 41 7.28 -26.03 20.45
CA PRO A 41 8.26 -24.99 20.79
C PRO A 41 9.36 -24.82 19.72
N GLN A 42 9.70 -25.86 18.97
CA GLN A 42 10.68 -25.78 17.89
C GLN A 42 10.18 -24.92 16.73
N PHE A 43 8.87 -24.88 16.44
CA PHE A 43 8.30 -24.02 15.41
C PHE A 43 8.64 -22.53 15.64
N LEU A 44 8.53 -22.09 16.89
CA LEU A 44 8.83 -20.68 17.24
C LEU A 44 10.32 -20.35 17.07
N LEU A 45 11.20 -21.28 17.46
CA LEU A 45 12.65 -21.12 17.28
C LEU A 45 13.03 -21.07 15.79
N GLU A 46 12.45 -21.92 14.98
CA GLU A 46 12.68 -21.92 13.54
C GLU A 46 12.16 -20.62 12.88
N MET A 47 10.97 -20.16 13.27
CA MET A 47 10.41 -18.91 12.75
C MET A 47 11.30 -17.71 13.12
N ASN A 48 11.77 -17.63 14.34
CA ASN A 48 12.71 -16.58 14.76
C ASN A 48 14.00 -16.61 13.94
N ALA A 49 14.56 -17.81 13.71
CA ALA A 49 15.79 -17.97 12.94
C ALA A 49 15.60 -17.61 11.46
N MET A 50 14.42 -17.88 10.89
CA MET A 50 14.12 -17.62 9.47
C MET A 50 13.71 -16.18 9.21
N LEU A 51 12.95 -15.54 10.11
CA LEU A 51 12.39 -14.22 9.90
C LEU A 51 13.33 -13.09 10.37
N GLY A 52 14.29 -13.41 11.24
CA GLY A 52 15.23 -12.46 11.81
C GLY A 52 14.71 -11.72 13.05
N PRO A 53 13.56 -11.01 13.00
CA PRO A 53 12.98 -10.45 14.22
C PRO A 53 12.35 -11.54 15.10
N ASP A 54 12.47 -11.37 16.42
CA ASP A 54 11.83 -12.27 17.38
C ASP A 54 10.29 -12.24 17.23
N VAL A 55 9.68 -13.42 17.28
CA VAL A 55 8.22 -13.55 17.35
C VAL A 55 7.77 -13.20 18.78
N LEU A 56 7.02 -12.13 18.90
CA LEU A 56 6.52 -11.63 20.18
C LEU A 56 5.12 -12.19 20.46
N GLY A 57 4.92 -12.70 21.67
CA GLY A 57 3.61 -13.09 22.18
C GLY A 57 2.75 -11.91 22.64
N GLY A 58 1.50 -12.19 23.03
CA GLY A 58 0.59 -11.17 23.59
C GLY A 58 -0.15 -10.33 22.56
N ASN A 59 -0.04 -10.65 21.26
CA ASN A 59 -0.81 -10.01 20.21
C ASN A 59 -2.26 -10.49 20.20
N ARG A 60 -3.16 -9.57 19.84
CA ARG A 60 -4.55 -9.88 19.51
C ARG A 60 -4.77 -9.66 18.02
N VAL A 61 -5.41 -10.62 17.37
CA VAL A 61 -5.76 -10.55 15.94
C VAL A 61 -7.27 -10.73 15.83
N ASP A 62 -7.93 -9.74 15.25
CA ASP A 62 -9.35 -9.78 14.93
C ASP A 62 -9.50 -9.78 13.40
N ALA A 63 -10.21 -10.77 12.86
CA ALA A 63 -10.49 -10.83 11.42
C ALA A 63 -11.67 -9.92 11.09
N LEU A 64 -11.49 -9.08 10.07
CA LEU A 64 -12.56 -8.24 9.50
C LEU A 64 -12.87 -8.76 8.09
N GLU A 65 -14.12 -9.09 7.85
CA GLU A 65 -14.55 -9.63 6.56
C GLU A 65 -15.27 -8.56 5.74
N ASN A 66 -14.84 -8.43 4.48
CA ASN A 66 -15.41 -7.52 3.48
C ASN A 66 -15.36 -6.03 3.84
N GLY A 67 -15.67 -5.18 2.87
CA GLY A 67 -15.68 -3.72 3.02
C GLY A 67 -16.65 -3.22 4.08
N GLU A 68 -17.73 -3.96 4.34
CA GLU A 68 -18.75 -3.62 5.35
C GLU A 68 -18.20 -3.62 6.79
N GLN A 69 -17.19 -4.43 7.08
CA GLN A 69 -16.50 -4.43 8.38
C GLN A 69 -15.20 -3.64 8.35
N ILE A 70 -14.43 -3.78 7.27
CA ILE A 70 -13.09 -3.17 7.15
C ILE A 70 -13.19 -1.64 7.12
N VAL A 71 -14.04 -1.08 6.24
CA VAL A 71 -14.10 0.37 6.03
C VAL A 71 -14.56 1.12 7.29
N PRO A 72 -15.64 0.72 7.98
CA PRO A 72 -16.03 1.37 9.23
C PRO A 72 -14.99 1.25 10.34
N ALA A 73 -14.30 0.10 10.46
CA ALA A 73 -13.24 -0.08 11.45
C ALA A 73 -12.04 0.83 11.18
N MET A 74 -11.62 0.97 9.93
CA MET A 74 -10.55 1.88 9.53
C MET A 74 -10.93 3.34 9.79
N LEU A 75 -12.13 3.77 9.41
CA LEU A 75 -12.63 5.12 9.65
C LEU A 75 -12.74 5.44 11.15
N ALA A 76 -13.17 4.46 11.96
CA ALA A 76 -13.22 4.62 13.42
C ALA A 76 -11.82 4.79 14.01
N ALA A 77 -10.84 4.00 13.55
CA ALA A 77 -9.45 4.11 13.98
C ALA A 77 -8.85 5.48 13.61
N ILE A 78 -9.09 5.97 12.39
CA ILE A 78 -8.65 7.29 11.93
C ILE A 78 -9.25 8.38 12.84
N ARG A 79 -10.56 8.38 13.08
CA ARG A 79 -11.23 9.39 13.91
C ARG A 79 -10.81 9.33 15.37
N ALA A 80 -10.42 8.17 15.88
CA ALA A 80 -9.92 8.01 17.24
C ALA A 80 -8.45 8.40 17.41
N ALA A 81 -7.71 8.62 16.32
CA ALA A 81 -6.30 8.97 16.40
C ALA A 81 -6.08 10.33 17.06
N SER A 82 -5.17 10.36 18.05
CA SER A 82 -4.87 11.57 18.84
C SER A 82 -3.39 11.99 18.78
N ARG A 83 -2.51 11.17 18.20
CA ARG A 83 -1.06 11.43 18.17
C ARG A 83 -0.55 11.70 16.76
N SER A 84 -0.77 10.77 15.87
CA SER A 84 -0.40 10.89 14.45
C SER A 84 -1.13 9.85 13.63
N ILE A 85 -1.25 10.10 12.32
CA ILE A 85 -1.76 9.15 11.34
C ILE A 85 -0.73 9.01 10.23
N THR A 86 -0.39 7.76 9.89
CA THR A 86 0.27 7.40 8.64
C THR A 86 -0.68 6.52 7.85
N PHE A 87 -1.08 6.99 6.68
CA PHE A 87 -2.03 6.30 5.81
C PHE A 87 -1.37 6.02 4.46
N GLU A 88 -1.23 4.76 4.11
CA GLU A 88 -0.64 4.31 2.87
C GLU A 88 -1.63 3.45 2.09
N THR A 89 -1.76 3.70 0.80
CA THR A 89 -2.61 2.86 -0.05
C THR A 89 -2.11 2.83 -1.49
N TYR A 90 -2.22 1.66 -2.10
CA TYR A 90 -1.95 1.49 -3.52
C TYR A 90 -3.08 2.10 -4.35
N ILE A 91 -4.35 1.73 -4.06
CA ILE A 91 -5.51 2.23 -4.80
C ILE A 91 -6.24 3.28 -3.96
N TYR A 92 -6.42 4.47 -4.53
CA TYR A 92 -7.25 5.51 -3.96
C TYR A 92 -8.07 6.20 -5.05
N TRP A 93 -9.38 6.13 -4.96
CA TRP A 93 -10.30 6.69 -5.95
C TRP A 93 -11.33 7.60 -5.29
N SER A 94 -11.86 8.56 -6.07
CA SER A 94 -12.84 9.57 -5.61
C SER A 94 -14.30 9.05 -5.60
N GLY A 95 -14.51 7.85 -5.07
CA GLY A 95 -15.87 7.36 -4.79
C GLY A 95 -16.29 7.69 -3.34
N ASP A 96 -17.45 7.21 -2.93
CA ASP A 96 -18.01 7.47 -1.59
C ASP A 96 -17.04 7.04 -0.47
N ILE A 97 -16.39 5.89 -0.64
CA ILE A 97 -15.39 5.40 0.32
C ILE A 97 -14.17 6.31 0.36
N GLY A 98 -13.64 6.72 -0.82
CA GLY A 98 -12.49 7.62 -0.90
C GLY A 98 -12.79 8.97 -0.25
N ARG A 99 -13.98 9.51 -0.47
CA ARG A 99 -14.43 10.74 0.17
C ARG A 99 -14.58 10.57 1.69
N ALA A 100 -15.14 9.46 2.16
CA ALA A 100 -15.25 9.20 3.59
C ALA A 100 -13.88 9.12 4.29
N PHE A 101 -12.86 8.53 3.66
CA PHE A 101 -11.49 8.54 4.14
C PHE A 101 -10.89 9.95 4.14
N ALA A 102 -11.07 10.71 3.04
CA ALA A 102 -10.58 12.08 2.95
C ALA A 102 -11.18 12.95 4.05
N ASP A 103 -12.49 12.86 4.30
CA ASP A 103 -13.18 13.62 5.33
C ASP A 103 -12.66 13.27 6.73
N ALA A 104 -12.42 12.00 7.03
CA ALA A 104 -11.89 11.57 8.32
C ALA A 104 -10.43 12.03 8.54
N LEU A 105 -9.58 11.96 7.50
CA LEU A 105 -8.19 12.42 7.55
C LEU A 105 -8.13 13.94 7.71
N ARG A 106 -8.95 14.68 6.95
CA ARG A 106 -9.08 16.14 7.03
C ARG A 106 -9.56 16.59 8.42
N GLU A 107 -10.56 15.91 8.98
CA GLU A 107 -11.06 16.17 10.34
C GLU A 107 -9.94 16.08 11.36
N ARG A 108 -9.11 15.05 11.30
CA ARG A 108 -7.99 14.89 12.23
C ARG A 108 -6.88 15.90 12.02
N ALA A 109 -6.52 16.19 10.77
CA ALA A 109 -5.53 17.21 10.46
C ALA A 109 -5.99 18.58 10.98
N SER A 110 -7.24 18.95 10.75
CA SER A 110 -7.84 20.20 11.26
C SER A 110 -7.91 20.25 12.79
N ALA A 111 -7.97 19.09 13.46
CA ALA A 111 -7.88 18.99 14.91
C ALA A 111 -6.43 19.04 15.45
N GLY A 112 -5.43 19.27 14.59
CA GLY A 112 -4.02 19.37 14.96
C GLY A 112 -3.29 18.04 15.06
N VAL A 113 -3.88 16.93 14.63
CA VAL A 113 -3.21 15.63 14.55
C VAL A 113 -2.32 15.62 13.30
N PRO A 114 -1.02 15.35 13.37
CA PRO A 114 -0.16 15.15 12.21
C PRO A 114 -0.65 14.00 11.34
N VAL A 115 -0.95 14.27 10.07
CA VAL A 115 -1.47 13.28 9.11
C VAL A 115 -0.55 13.22 7.91
N HIS A 116 0.01 12.03 7.67
CA HIS A 116 0.83 11.72 6.51
C HIS A 116 0.10 10.71 5.64
N VAL A 117 -0.07 11.05 4.37
CA VAL A 117 -0.73 10.19 3.38
C VAL A 117 0.24 9.88 2.26
N MET A 118 0.42 8.62 1.94
CA MET A 118 1.19 8.17 0.78
C MET A 118 0.30 7.41 -0.18
N LEU A 119 0.21 7.92 -1.41
CA LEU A 119 -0.56 7.34 -2.49
C LEU A 119 0.39 6.85 -3.60
N ASP A 120 0.17 5.63 -4.08
CA ASP A 120 0.85 5.17 -5.28
C ASP A 120 0.37 5.98 -6.49
N TRP A 121 1.32 6.39 -7.35
CA TRP A 121 1.02 7.22 -8.50
C TRP A 121 0.04 6.56 -9.48
N PHE A 122 0.25 5.28 -9.78
CA PHE A 122 -0.57 4.56 -10.75
C PHE A 122 -1.93 4.17 -10.16
N GLY A 123 -1.94 3.66 -8.95
CA GLY A 123 -3.15 3.24 -8.25
C GLY A 123 -4.10 4.39 -7.88
N SER A 124 -3.56 5.61 -7.75
CA SER A 124 -4.34 6.84 -7.50
C SER A 124 -4.56 7.72 -8.73
N ALA A 125 -4.29 7.21 -9.95
CA ALA A 125 -4.41 8.01 -11.18
C ALA A 125 -5.84 8.49 -11.49
N LYS A 126 -6.86 7.87 -10.89
CA LYS A 126 -8.28 8.22 -11.05
C LYS A 126 -8.82 9.07 -9.90
N VAL A 127 -7.98 9.48 -8.96
CA VAL A 127 -8.44 10.35 -7.87
C VAL A 127 -8.68 11.76 -8.40
N ASP A 128 -9.74 12.39 -7.93
CA ASP A 128 -10.04 13.78 -8.23
C ASP A 128 -9.00 14.68 -7.55
N GLN A 129 -8.36 15.55 -8.33
CA GLN A 129 -7.36 16.48 -7.80
C GLN A 129 -7.95 17.40 -6.72
N HIS A 130 -9.21 17.82 -6.87
CA HIS A 130 -9.90 18.64 -5.87
C HIS A 130 -9.95 17.96 -4.49
N LEU A 131 -10.16 16.63 -4.45
CA LEU A 131 -10.15 15.89 -3.19
C LEU A 131 -8.75 15.89 -2.53
N LEU A 132 -7.70 15.83 -3.32
CA LEU A 132 -6.32 15.91 -2.83
C LEU A 132 -5.95 17.33 -2.35
N ASP A 133 -6.45 18.35 -3.05
CA ASP A 133 -6.27 19.74 -2.66
C ASP A 133 -6.96 20.03 -1.32
N GLU A 134 -8.19 19.54 -1.12
CA GLU A 134 -8.90 19.64 0.17
C GLU A 134 -8.12 18.99 1.33
N LEU A 135 -7.43 17.87 1.09
CA LEU A 135 -6.58 17.24 2.09
C LEU A 135 -5.37 18.11 2.44
N THR A 136 -4.68 18.61 1.42
CA THR A 136 -3.48 19.45 1.64
C THR A 136 -3.82 20.79 2.26
N ASP A 137 -4.94 21.41 1.91
CA ASP A 137 -5.43 22.66 2.50
C ASP A 137 -5.77 22.48 3.99
N ALA A 138 -6.21 21.30 4.39
CA ALA A 138 -6.44 20.96 5.79
C ALA A 138 -5.15 20.61 6.58
N GLY A 139 -3.98 20.64 5.95
CA GLY A 139 -2.70 20.37 6.57
C GLY A 139 -2.24 18.91 6.51
N VAL A 140 -2.88 18.07 5.70
CA VAL A 140 -2.40 16.69 5.43
C VAL A 140 -1.14 16.74 4.59
N GLN A 141 -0.09 16.06 5.04
CA GLN A 141 1.13 15.88 4.27
C GLN A 141 0.96 14.74 3.26
N LEU A 142 0.73 15.11 1.99
CA LEU A 142 0.47 14.17 0.90
C LEU A 142 1.75 13.88 0.12
N HIS A 143 2.09 12.60 -0.02
CA HIS A 143 3.21 12.11 -0.81
C HIS A 143 2.73 11.17 -1.92
N ARG A 144 3.28 11.32 -3.12
CA ARG A 144 3.06 10.39 -4.22
C ARG A 144 4.26 9.48 -4.37
N TYR A 145 4.03 8.18 -4.26
CA TYR A 145 5.05 7.15 -4.45
C TYR A 145 5.20 6.82 -5.94
N HIS A 146 6.43 6.68 -6.40
CA HIS A 146 6.78 6.40 -7.81
C HIS A 146 6.12 7.32 -8.84
N PRO A 147 6.21 8.67 -8.70
CA PRO A 147 5.71 9.56 -9.75
C PRO A 147 6.47 9.31 -11.04
N LEU A 148 5.79 9.36 -12.19
CA LEU A 148 6.47 9.39 -13.50
C LEU A 148 7.37 10.62 -13.56
N ARG A 149 8.62 10.40 -13.91
CA ARG A 149 9.62 11.44 -14.20
C ARG A 149 9.72 11.65 -15.69
#